data_effc5fb34861522f8c4602e809d9ff4d
#
_entry.id   effc5fb34861522f8c4602e809d9ff4d
#
_cell.length_a   1.000
_cell.length_b   1.000
_cell.length_c   1.000
_cell.angle_alpha   90.00
_cell.angle_beta   90.00
_cell.angle_gamma   90.00
#
_symmetry.space_group_name_H-M   'P 1'
#
loop_
_entity.id
_entity.type
_entity.pdbx_description
1 polymer ?
#
loop_
_entity_poly.entity_id
_entity_poly.type
_entity_poly.pdbx_seq_one_letter_code
_entity_poly.pdbx_strand_id
1 'polypeptide(L)'
;MTYSVRLSPRAARDYKKLEASIKLEVQAGLDVLQDHPLSGPKIKRLKGRLHDYWRYRVGDYRIVYAVDQPARAVYVEYLQHRKDVYRAA
;
A
#
# COMPACT_ATOMS: atom_id res chain seq x y z
N MET A 1 3.48 6.52 17.98
CA MET A 1 2.16 7.03 17.61
C MET A 1 1.68 6.38 16.34
N THR A 2 0.41 6.05 16.28
CA THR A 2 -0.15 5.34 15.14
C THR A 2 -0.73 6.29 14.10
N TYR A 3 -0.79 5.79 12.86
CA TYR A 3 -1.46 6.45 11.76
C TYR A 3 -2.80 5.76 11.53
N SER A 4 -3.80 6.50 11.08
CA SER A 4 -5.03 5.88 10.60
C SER A 4 -4.80 5.43 9.15
N VAL A 5 -5.18 4.21 8.83
CA VAL A 5 -5.02 3.67 7.48
C VAL A 5 -6.40 3.59 6.82
N ARG A 6 -6.53 4.24 5.67
CA ARG A 6 -7.78 4.30 4.93
C ARG A 6 -7.58 3.78 3.52
N LEU A 7 -8.52 3.00 3.04
CA LEU A 7 -8.49 2.46 1.69
C LEU A 7 -9.37 3.32 0.78
N SER A 8 -8.84 3.65 -0.40
CA SER A 8 -9.65 4.27 -1.45
C SER A 8 -10.72 3.27 -1.91
N PRO A 9 -11.77 3.71 -2.60
CA PRO A 9 -12.74 2.78 -3.19
C PRO A 9 -12.08 1.76 -4.10
N ARG A 10 -11.08 2.18 -4.88
CA ARG A 10 -10.31 1.28 -5.75
C ARG A 10 -9.56 0.23 -4.93
N ALA A 11 -8.86 0.67 -3.89
CA ALA A 11 -8.11 -0.25 -3.03
C ALA A 11 -9.02 -1.25 -2.35
N ALA A 12 -10.18 -0.80 -1.88
CA ALA A 12 -11.17 -1.67 -1.26
C ALA A 12 -11.67 -2.74 -2.24
N ARG A 13 -11.93 -2.35 -3.49
CA ARG A 13 -12.35 -3.30 -4.52
C ARG A 13 -11.22 -4.29 -4.85
N ASP A 14 -10.00 -3.80 -4.96
CA ASP A 14 -8.83 -4.65 -5.20
C ASP A 14 -8.69 -5.70 -4.09
N TYR A 15 -8.84 -5.25 -2.85
CA TYR A 15 -8.73 -6.13 -1.68
C TYR A 15 -9.76 -7.25 -1.72
N LYS A 16 -11.00 -6.92 -2.05
CA LYS A 16 -12.09 -7.90 -2.09
C LYS A 16 -11.84 -9.03 -3.08
N LYS A 17 -11.08 -8.76 -4.13
CA LYS A 17 -10.79 -9.74 -5.18
C LYS A 17 -9.64 -10.67 -4.83
N LEU A 18 -8.91 -10.41 -3.76
CA LEU A 18 -7.75 -11.22 -3.39
C LEU A 18 -8.17 -12.56 -2.80
N GLU A 19 -7.32 -13.57 -2.96
CA GLU A 19 -7.50 -14.83 -2.27
C GLU A 19 -7.31 -14.63 -0.77
N ALA A 20 -7.92 -15.51 0.02
CA ALA A 20 -7.90 -15.38 1.48
C ALA A 20 -6.50 -15.28 2.06
N SER A 21 -5.56 -16.10 1.56
CA SER A 21 -4.18 -16.07 2.05
C SER A 21 -3.50 -14.73 1.76
N ILE A 22 -3.77 -14.17 0.58
CA ILE A 22 -3.19 -12.88 0.19
C ILE A 22 -3.83 -11.74 1.00
N LYS A 23 -5.14 -11.84 1.27
CA LYS A 23 -5.80 -10.85 2.13
C LYS A 23 -5.14 -10.77 3.50
N LEU A 24 -4.77 -11.92 4.08
CA LEU A 24 -4.10 -11.95 5.37
C LEU A 24 -2.74 -11.26 5.31
N GLU A 25 -1.99 -11.50 4.24
CA GLU A 25 -0.69 -10.86 4.07
C GLU A 25 -0.82 -9.36 3.87
N VAL A 26 -1.80 -8.93 3.07
CA VAL A 26 -2.07 -7.50 2.86
C VAL A 26 -2.50 -6.86 4.18
N GLN A 27 -3.36 -7.52 4.94
CA GLN A 27 -3.80 -6.99 6.23
C GLN A 27 -2.60 -6.80 7.18
N ALA A 28 -1.69 -7.76 7.23
CA ALA A 28 -0.48 -7.64 8.02
C ALA A 28 0.36 -6.45 7.57
N GLY A 29 0.45 -6.22 6.27
CA GLY A 29 1.13 -5.05 5.73
C GLY A 29 0.47 -3.74 6.13
N LEU A 30 -0.85 -3.69 6.09
CA LEU A 30 -1.60 -2.50 6.52
C LEU A 30 -1.36 -2.22 8.01
N ASP A 31 -1.26 -3.27 8.81
CA ASP A 31 -0.96 -3.13 10.24
C ASP A 31 0.44 -2.54 10.46
N VAL A 32 1.42 -2.95 9.65
CA VAL A 32 2.76 -2.37 9.70
C VAL A 32 2.72 -0.88 9.34
N LEU A 33 1.96 -0.52 8.30
CA LEU A 33 1.85 0.87 7.86
C LEU A 33 1.19 1.76 8.92
N GLN A 34 0.39 1.19 9.79
CA GLN A 34 -0.22 1.90 10.90
C GLN A 34 0.84 2.47 11.85
N ASP A 35 1.96 1.76 12.02
CA ASP A 35 3.03 2.17 12.91
C ASP A 35 4.23 2.78 12.19
N HIS A 36 4.57 2.26 11.02
CA HIS A 36 5.80 2.63 10.31
C HIS A 36 5.57 2.81 8.81
N PRO A 37 4.87 3.89 8.40
CA PRO A 37 4.58 4.06 6.96
C PRO A 37 5.71 4.65 6.13
N LEU A 38 6.76 5.17 6.76
CA LEU A 38 7.81 5.90 6.06
C LEU A 38 9.16 5.20 6.02
N SER A 39 9.31 4.07 6.67
CA SER A 39 10.58 3.35 6.70
C SER A 39 10.37 1.87 6.98
N GLY A 40 11.26 1.06 6.45
CA GLY A 40 11.22 -0.38 6.64
C GLY A 40 11.74 -1.12 5.42
N PRO A 41 12.10 -2.40 5.58
CA PRO A 41 12.73 -3.17 4.48
C PRO A 41 11.82 -3.39 3.28
N LYS A 42 10.51 -3.36 3.47
CA LYS A 42 9.54 -3.59 2.39
C LYS A 42 8.96 -2.30 1.83
N ILE A 43 9.40 -1.16 2.37
CA ILE A 43 8.87 0.15 2.02
C ILE A 43 9.85 0.89 1.12
N LYS A 44 9.33 1.49 0.06
CA LYS A 44 10.14 2.29 -0.84
C LYS A 44 9.31 3.44 -1.39
N ARG A 45 9.93 4.62 -1.48
CA ARG A 45 9.29 5.76 -2.11
C ARG A 45 9.34 5.58 -3.63
N LEU A 46 8.23 5.87 -4.29
CA LEU A 46 8.15 5.76 -5.74
C LEU A 46 8.77 6.98 -6.40
N LYS A 47 9.18 6.83 -7.66
CA LYS A 47 9.84 7.88 -8.43
C LYS A 47 8.98 8.27 -9.63
N GLY A 48 9.36 9.39 -10.29
CA GLY A 48 8.67 9.86 -11.47
C GLY A 48 7.30 10.41 -11.15
N ARG A 49 6.28 10.00 -11.91
CA ARG A 49 4.91 10.51 -11.74
C ARG A 49 4.32 10.20 -10.37
N LEU A 50 4.83 9.16 -9.72
CA LEU A 50 4.33 8.70 -8.44
C LEU A 50 5.22 9.14 -7.28
N HIS A 51 5.97 10.22 -7.45
CA HIS A 51 6.95 10.66 -6.44
C HIS A 51 6.33 10.99 -5.08
N ASP A 52 5.01 11.26 -5.02
CA ASP A 52 4.32 11.52 -3.76
C ASP A 52 3.80 10.25 -3.10
N TYR A 53 4.05 9.10 -3.70
CA TYR A 53 3.54 7.83 -3.22
C TYR A 53 4.65 6.91 -2.75
N TRP A 54 4.25 5.95 -1.96
CA TRP A 54 5.11 4.92 -1.40
C TRP A 54 4.55 3.56 -1.76
N ARG A 55 5.38 2.53 -1.70
CA ARG A 55 4.90 1.16 -1.86
C ARG A 55 5.35 0.30 -0.70
N TYR A 56 4.51 -0.64 -0.30
CA TYR A 56 4.83 -1.71 0.63
C TYR A 56 4.68 -3.03 -0.12
N ARG A 57 5.75 -3.81 -0.15
CA ARG A 57 5.75 -5.08 -0.90
C ARG A 57 5.12 -6.19 -0.06
N VAL A 58 4.18 -6.92 -0.68
CA VAL A 58 3.52 -8.09 -0.09
C VAL A 58 3.58 -9.20 -1.13
N GLY A 59 4.62 -10.06 -1.06
CA GLY A 59 4.80 -11.11 -2.06
C GLY A 59 4.84 -10.54 -3.48
N ASP A 60 3.93 -10.98 -4.33
CA ASP A 60 3.80 -10.50 -5.71
C ASP A 60 2.93 -9.25 -5.84
N TYR A 61 2.44 -8.73 -4.73
CA TYR A 61 1.63 -7.53 -4.71
C TYR A 61 2.38 -6.38 -4.08
N ARG A 62 1.90 -5.17 -4.36
CA ARG A 62 2.37 -3.99 -3.64
C ARG A 62 1.18 -3.12 -3.26
N ILE A 63 1.28 -2.54 -2.07
CA ILE A 63 0.31 -1.57 -1.57
C ILE A 63 0.87 -0.20 -1.93
N VAL A 64 0.15 0.56 -2.74
CA VAL A 64 0.56 1.92 -3.12
C VAL A 64 -0.24 2.91 -2.28
N TYR A 65 0.47 3.78 -1.57
CA TYR A 65 -0.15 4.66 -0.59
C TYR A 65 0.54 6.02 -0.53
N ALA A 66 -0.19 6.99 0.01
CA ALA A 66 0.32 8.31 0.34
C ALA A 66 0.24 8.51 1.84
N VAL A 67 1.08 9.37 2.39
CA VAL A 67 1.12 9.66 3.83
C VAL A 67 0.92 11.15 4.06
N ASP A 68 -0.05 11.46 4.90
CA ASP A 68 -0.26 12.82 5.40
C ASP A 68 0.24 12.86 6.84
N GLN A 69 1.47 13.31 7.02
CA GLN A 69 2.10 13.30 8.33
C GLN A 69 1.42 14.20 9.35
N PRO A 70 1.05 15.44 9.00
CA PRO A 70 0.32 16.28 9.96
C PRO A 70 -0.98 15.67 10.44
N ALA A 71 -1.71 15.02 9.55
CA ALA A 71 -2.98 14.37 9.88
C ALA A 71 -2.80 12.97 10.47
N ARG A 72 -1.58 12.42 10.44
CA ARG A 72 -1.32 11.04 10.86
C ARG A 72 -2.21 10.05 10.12
N ALA A 73 -2.28 10.20 8.81
CA ALA A 73 -3.14 9.36 7.96
C ALA A 73 -2.34 8.73 6.83
N VAL A 74 -2.64 7.47 6.54
CA VAL A 74 -2.12 6.73 5.40
C VAL A 74 -3.31 6.45 4.48
N TYR A 75 -3.19 6.88 3.23
CA TYR A 75 -4.23 6.70 2.22
C TYR A 75 -3.76 5.65 1.21
N VAL A 76 -4.35 4.47 1.26
CA VAL A 76 -4.03 3.41 0.31
C VAL A 76 -4.81 3.66 -0.97
N GLU A 77 -4.08 3.93 -2.05
CA GLU A 77 -4.67 4.29 -3.33
C GLU A 77 -5.12 3.06 -4.10
N TYR A 78 -4.26 2.04 -4.17
CA TYR A 78 -4.60 0.80 -4.84
C TYR A 78 -3.64 -0.31 -4.43
N LEU A 79 -4.04 -1.54 -4.73
CA LEU A 79 -3.21 -2.73 -4.60
C LEU A 79 -2.90 -3.19 -6.01
N GLN A 80 -1.64 -3.50 -6.27
CA GLN A 80 -1.21 -3.82 -7.62
C GLN A 80 -0.43 -5.13 -7.64
N HIS A 81 -0.81 -6.04 -8.54
CA HIS A 81 -0.05 -7.25 -8.75
C HIS A 81 1.19 -6.92 -9.56
N ARG A 82 2.26 -7.62 -9.30
CA ARG A 82 3.53 -7.49 -10.02
C ARG A 82 3.36 -7.45 -11.54
N LYS A 83 2.50 -8.31 -12.09
CA LYS A 83 2.23 -8.36 -13.53
C LYS A 83 1.62 -7.07 -14.06
N ASP A 84 0.79 -6.42 -13.26
CA ASP A 84 0.11 -5.18 -13.67
C ASP A 84 1.09 -4.02 -13.75
N VAL A 85 2.15 -4.03 -12.94
CA VAL A 85 3.20 -3.01 -12.99
C VAL A 85 3.86 -3.00 -14.36
N TYR A 86 4.15 -4.17 -14.91
CA TYR A 86 4.81 -4.28 -16.22
C TYR A 86 3.86 -3.93 -17.37
N ARG A 87 2.57 -4.16 -17.21
CA ARG A 87 1.57 -3.82 -18.22
C ARG A 87 1.30 -2.34 -18.29
N ALA A 88 1.45 -1.65 -17.18
CA ALA A 88 1.18 -0.21 -17.10
C ALA A 88 2.32 0.64 -17.66
N ALA A 89 3.43 0.03 -17.96
CA ALA A 89 4.62 0.74 -18.45
C ALA A 89 4.43 1.22 -19.89
#